data_84156c4225f826ba381e64d21d1a671a
#
_entry.id   84156c4225f826ba381e64d21d1a671a
#
_cell.length_a   1.000
_cell.length_b   1.000
_cell.length_c   1.000
_cell.angle_alpha   90.00
_cell.angle_beta   90.00
_cell.angle_gamma   90.00
#
_symmetry.space_group_name_H-M   'P 1'
#
loop_
_entity.id
_entity.type
_entity.pdbx_description
1 polymer ?
#
loop_
_entity_poly.entity_id
_entity_poly.type
_entity_poly.pdbx_seq_one_letter_code
_entity_poly.pdbx_strand_id
1 'polypeptide(L)'
;RPKPGAEQAIYRKISDITISMKSTDHLKMPELISSEYKVYLSPDEQDAYDEMKKQFILDLPDGEISADSAAALSGKLSQMANGAIYDDAGNTVPIHEQKLDALEDIIESANGKPLLVAYWYQHDLERIMKRLHERHIPFSKLDKADSIRRWNNGEIPVALIHPASAGHGLNLQTGGNTIVWFGLTWSLELYSQT
;
A
#
# COMPACT_ATOMS: atom_id res chain seq x y z
N ARG A 1 21.62 -19.23 -13.56
CA ARG A 1 20.41 -19.18 -14.41
C ARG A 1 19.87 -20.59 -14.60
N PRO A 2 18.55 -20.82 -14.55
CA PRO A 2 17.98 -22.14 -14.85
C PRO A 2 18.37 -22.59 -16.25
N LYS A 3 18.57 -23.90 -16.44
CA LYS A 3 18.82 -24.46 -17.78
C LYS A 3 17.54 -24.37 -18.62
N PRO A 4 17.65 -24.20 -19.96
CA PRO A 4 16.49 -24.25 -20.84
C PRO A 4 15.67 -25.54 -20.61
N GLY A 5 14.37 -25.45 -20.44
CA GLY A 5 13.47 -26.58 -20.19
C GLY A 5 13.44 -27.10 -18.75
N ALA A 6 14.17 -26.48 -17.80
CA ALA A 6 14.16 -26.91 -16.40
C ALA A 6 12.78 -26.76 -15.75
N GLU A 7 12.05 -25.71 -16.07
CA GLU A 7 10.70 -25.46 -15.56
C GLU A 7 9.74 -26.56 -15.98
N GLN A 8 9.67 -26.91 -17.27
CA GLN A 8 8.83 -27.98 -17.78
C GLN A 8 9.21 -29.35 -17.19
N ALA A 9 10.51 -29.58 -16.95
CA ALA A 9 10.99 -30.81 -16.32
C ALA A 9 10.55 -30.90 -14.85
N ILE A 10 10.52 -29.79 -14.12
CA ILE A 10 10.02 -29.73 -12.75
C ILE A 10 8.49 -29.99 -12.74
N TYR A 11 7.71 -29.27 -13.53
CA TYR A 11 6.27 -29.46 -13.61
C TYR A 11 5.90 -30.90 -13.95
N ARG A 12 6.61 -31.53 -14.90
CA ARG A 12 6.37 -32.94 -15.24
C ARG A 12 6.64 -33.88 -14.08
N LYS A 13 7.64 -33.60 -13.23
CA LYS A 13 7.99 -34.45 -12.08
C LYS A 13 7.03 -34.33 -10.91
N ILE A 14 6.34 -33.21 -10.80
CA ILE A 14 5.44 -32.96 -9.66
C ILE A 14 3.96 -33.03 -10.06
N SER A 15 3.65 -33.25 -11.35
CA SER A 15 2.28 -33.21 -11.89
C SER A 15 1.33 -34.24 -11.29
N ASP A 16 1.86 -35.34 -10.75
CA ASP A 16 1.10 -36.41 -10.12
C ASP A 16 0.79 -36.15 -8.62
N ILE A 17 1.52 -35.23 -8.00
CA ILE A 17 1.40 -34.86 -6.58
C ILE A 17 0.99 -33.41 -6.34
N THR A 18 0.82 -32.63 -7.41
CA THR A 18 0.44 -31.21 -7.30
C THR A 18 -0.68 -30.85 -8.27
N ILE A 19 -1.60 -30.04 -7.79
CA ILE A 19 -2.62 -29.38 -8.62
C ILE A 19 -2.36 -27.89 -8.56
N SER A 20 -2.14 -27.27 -9.73
CA SER A 20 -2.10 -25.81 -9.86
C SER A 20 -3.45 -25.34 -10.38
N MET A 21 -4.17 -24.56 -9.58
CA MET A 21 -5.45 -23.98 -9.96
C MET A 21 -5.35 -22.45 -9.93
N LYS A 22 -5.72 -21.81 -11.02
CA LYS A 22 -5.96 -20.36 -11.03
C LYS A 22 -7.45 -20.12 -10.80
N SER A 23 -7.79 -19.14 -9.98
CA SER A 23 -9.18 -18.76 -9.73
C SER A 23 -9.94 -18.45 -11.04
N THR A 24 -9.24 -17.86 -12.00
CA THR A 24 -9.79 -17.55 -13.36
C THR A 24 -10.15 -18.77 -14.17
N ASP A 25 -9.60 -19.96 -13.88
CA ASP A 25 -9.87 -21.17 -14.64
C ASP A 25 -11.20 -21.83 -14.20
N HIS A 26 -11.68 -21.51 -12.99
CA HIS A 26 -12.83 -22.15 -12.37
C HIS A 26 -13.95 -21.19 -11.96
N LEU A 27 -13.66 -19.90 -11.83
CA LEU A 27 -14.61 -18.88 -11.40
C LEU A 27 -14.76 -17.83 -12.51
N LYS A 28 -16.00 -17.47 -12.82
CA LYS A 28 -16.31 -16.29 -13.66
C LYS A 28 -16.08 -15.03 -12.79
N MET A 29 -14.84 -14.63 -12.68
CA MET A 29 -14.49 -13.38 -11.99
C MET A 29 -14.66 -12.19 -12.94
N PRO A 30 -15.12 -11.04 -12.45
CA PRO A 30 -15.09 -9.81 -13.24
C PRO A 30 -13.62 -9.46 -13.57
N GLU A 31 -13.44 -8.70 -14.66
CA GLU A 31 -12.11 -8.23 -15.07
C GLU A 31 -11.52 -7.32 -14.00
N LEU A 32 -10.23 -7.53 -13.69
CA LEU A 32 -9.48 -6.63 -12.82
C LEU A 32 -9.17 -5.35 -13.59
N ILE A 33 -9.75 -4.23 -13.14
CA ILE A 33 -9.45 -2.91 -13.68
C ILE A 33 -8.40 -2.27 -12.78
N SER A 34 -7.21 -2.05 -13.34
CA SER A 34 -6.13 -1.33 -12.67
C SER A 34 -5.99 0.06 -13.28
N SER A 35 -5.94 1.08 -12.43
CA SER A 35 -5.72 2.46 -12.83
C SER A 35 -4.67 3.13 -11.95
N GLU A 36 -3.92 4.06 -12.55
CA GLU A 36 -2.94 4.87 -11.85
C GLU A 36 -3.54 6.25 -11.54
N TYR A 37 -3.49 6.65 -10.26
CA TYR A 37 -3.76 8.01 -9.86
C TYR A 37 -2.42 8.74 -9.67
N LYS A 38 -2.07 9.62 -10.60
CA LYS A 38 -0.78 10.34 -10.58
C LYS A 38 -0.83 11.48 -9.59
N VAL A 39 0.11 11.48 -8.67
CA VAL A 39 0.32 12.52 -7.67
C VAL A 39 1.61 13.27 -8.02
N TYR A 40 1.55 14.60 -8.04
CA TYR A 40 2.68 15.44 -8.37
C TYR A 40 3.11 16.23 -7.12
N LEU A 41 4.39 16.25 -6.87
CA LEU A 41 5.00 17.08 -5.84
C LEU A 41 5.06 18.55 -6.29
N SER A 42 5.03 19.48 -5.35
CA SER A 42 5.40 20.86 -5.61
C SER A 42 6.90 20.96 -5.97
N PRO A 43 7.38 22.07 -6.57
CA PRO A 43 8.80 22.22 -6.88
C PRO A 43 9.71 22.00 -5.66
N ASP A 44 9.40 22.59 -4.53
CA ASP A 44 10.19 22.50 -3.30
C ASP A 44 10.20 21.05 -2.73
N GLU A 45 9.05 20.38 -2.77
CA GLU A 45 8.94 18.96 -2.35
C GLU A 45 9.71 18.02 -3.31
N GLN A 46 9.70 18.35 -4.61
CA GLN A 46 10.46 17.60 -5.61
C GLN A 46 11.97 17.81 -5.43
N ASP A 47 12.39 19.02 -5.13
CA ASP A 47 13.80 19.36 -4.89
C ASP A 47 14.31 18.60 -3.66
N ALA A 48 13.55 18.55 -2.57
CA ALA A 48 13.89 17.77 -1.38
C ALA A 48 13.99 16.26 -1.67
N TYR A 49 13.09 15.72 -2.48
CA TYR A 49 13.13 14.32 -2.92
C TYR A 49 14.38 14.04 -3.78
N ASP A 50 14.72 14.93 -4.70
CA ASP A 50 15.87 14.80 -5.59
C ASP A 50 17.20 14.99 -4.86
N GLU A 51 17.24 15.84 -3.82
CA GLU A 51 18.38 15.99 -2.94
C GLU A 51 18.68 14.69 -2.20
N MET A 52 17.71 14.12 -1.51
CA MET A 52 17.83 12.81 -0.86
C MET A 52 18.28 11.74 -1.83
N LYS A 53 17.74 11.72 -3.04
CA LYS A 53 18.09 10.75 -4.09
C LYS A 53 19.52 10.85 -4.55
N LYS A 54 20.07 12.07 -4.64
CA LYS A 54 21.43 12.34 -5.17
C LYS A 54 22.50 12.24 -4.11
N GLN A 55 22.22 12.78 -2.92
CA GLN A 55 23.22 12.99 -1.87
C GLN A 55 23.14 11.96 -0.76
N PHE A 56 22.08 11.13 -0.71
CA PHE A 56 21.75 10.24 0.41
C PHE A 56 21.49 11.00 1.73
N ILE A 57 21.24 12.29 1.63
CA ILE A 57 21.04 13.21 2.74
C ILE A 57 19.83 14.08 2.39
N LEU A 58 19.05 14.42 3.41
CA LEU A 58 17.98 15.39 3.38
C LEU A 58 18.19 16.40 4.52
N ASP A 59 18.44 17.64 4.18
CA ASP A 59 18.52 18.74 5.12
C ASP A 59 17.10 19.20 5.53
N LEU A 60 16.88 19.31 6.82
CA LEU A 60 15.65 19.77 7.43
C LEU A 60 15.94 20.90 8.41
N PRO A 61 14.96 21.79 8.72
CA PRO A 61 15.14 22.90 9.66
C PRO A 61 15.67 22.47 11.06
N ASP A 62 15.28 21.26 11.49
CA ASP A 62 15.60 20.71 12.81
C ASP A 62 16.71 19.65 12.79
N GLY A 63 17.38 19.43 11.64
CA GLY A 63 18.46 18.47 11.51
C GLY A 63 18.56 17.84 10.13
N GLU A 64 19.36 16.79 10.02
CA GLU A 64 19.67 16.06 8.80
C GLU A 64 19.13 14.63 8.89
N ILE A 65 18.63 14.08 7.79
CA ILE A 65 18.31 12.65 7.66
C ILE A 65 19.21 12.05 6.59
N SER A 66 19.94 10.99 6.95
CA SER A 66 20.85 10.31 6.03
C SER A 66 20.43 8.87 5.72
N ALA A 67 21.00 8.33 4.64
CA ALA A 67 20.84 6.94 4.25
C ALA A 67 22.20 6.27 4.07
N ASP A 68 22.52 5.30 4.92
CA ASP A 68 23.84 4.65 4.96
C ASP A 68 24.08 3.67 3.80
N SER A 69 23.09 3.36 3.01
CA SER A 69 23.17 2.42 1.90
C SER A 69 22.10 2.66 0.84
N ALA A 70 22.29 2.10 -0.35
CA ALA A 70 21.29 2.15 -1.43
C ALA A 70 19.94 1.49 -1.02
N ALA A 71 19.97 0.47 -0.18
CA ALA A 71 18.76 -0.16 0.33
C ALA A 71 18.02 0.76 1.33
N ALA A 72 18.78 1.40 2.24
CA ALA A 72 18.23 2.41 3.15
C ALA A 72 17.67 3.60 2.38
N LEU A 73 18.39 4.08 1.35
CA LEU A 73 17.91 5.14 0.46
C LEU A 73 16.58 4.79 -0.20
N SER A 74 16.46 3.59 -0.77
CA SER A 74 15.20 3.14 -1.38
C SER A 74 14.04 3.16 -0.38
N GLY A 75 14.29 2.74 0.86
CA GLY A 75 13.32 2.81 1.95
C GLY A 75 12.93 4.25 2.29
N LYS A 76 13.91 5.15 2.43
CA LYS A 76 13.69 6.57 2.74
C LYS A 76 12.92 7.27 1.60
N LEU A 77 13.29 7.05 0.34
CA LEU A 77 12.58 7.60 -0.82
C LEU A 77 11.13 7.09 -0.91
N SER A 78 10.89 5.82 -0.59
CA SER A 78 9.54 5.27 -0.53
C SER A 78 8.69 5.92 0.58
N GLN A 79 9.29 6.20 1.74
CA GLN A 79 8.65 6.96 2.83
C GLN A 79 8.32 8.38 2.38
N MET A 80 9.29 9.11 1.82
CA MET A 80 9.09 10.47 1.29
C MET A 80 7.98 10.52 0.24
N ALA A 81 7.96 9.55 -0.69
CA ALA A 81 6.91 9.44 -1.70
C ALA A 81 5.50 9.26 -1.09
N ASN A 82 5.41 8.73 0.13
CA ASN A 82 4.14 8.66 0.88
C ASN A 82 3.87 9.93 1.70
N GLY A 83 4.81 10.85 1.76
CA GLY A 83 4.64 12.20 2.34
C GLY A 83 5.15 12.38 3.77
N ALA A 84 5.89 11.41 4.31
CA ALA A 84 6.61 11.55 5.56
C ALA A 84 7.83 10.62 5.59
N ILE A 85 8.79 10.89 6.47
CA ILE A 85 10.01 10.10 6.64
C ILE A 85 10.28 9.91 8.13
N TYR A 86 10.90 8.80 8.51
CA TYR A 86 11.43 8.64 9.88
C TYR A 86 12.82 9.26 9.99
N ASP A 87 13.03 10.08 11.03
CA ASP A 87 14.37 10.52 11.43
C ASP A 87 15.18 9.36 12.06
N ASP A 88 16.42 9.63 12.46
CA ASP A 88 17.30 8.62 13.08
C ASP A 88 16.84 8.21 14.48
N ALA A 89 16.03 9.01 15.13
CA ALA A 89 15.40 8.70 16.42
C ALA A 89 14.09 7.91 16.27
N GLY A 90 13.62 7.72 15.03
CA GLY A 90 12.36 7.04 14.71
C GLY A 90 11.13 7.94 14.76
N ASN A 91 11.30 9.26 14.89
CA ASN A 91 10.16 10.16 14.83
C ASN A 91 9.70 10.39 13.39
N THR A 92 8.41 10.63 13.21
CA THR A 92 7.83 10.94 11.91
C THR A 92 8.01 12.42 11.57
N VAL A 93 8.70 12.71 10.49
CA VAL A 93 8.86 14.04 9.93
C VAL A 93 7.97 14.18 8.70
N PRO A 94 6.93 15.03 8.71
CA PRO A 94 6.07 15.29 7.55
C PRO A 94 6.87 15.99 6.44
N ILE A 95 6.65 15.57 5.18
CA ILE A 95 7.29 16.16 3.99
C ILE A 95 6.22 16.84 3.12
N HIS A 96 5.14 16.14 2.80
CA HIS A 96 4.04 16.65 1.98
C HIS A 96 2.72 15.92 2.27
N GLU A 97 1.61 16.48 1.78
CA GLU A 97 0.27 15.90 1.94
C GLU A 97 -0.39 15.47 0.63
N GLN A 98 0.31 15.55 -0.49
CA GLN A 98 -0.20 15.33 -1.84
C GLN A 98 -0.93 13.98 -2.01
N LYS A 99 -0.42 12.89 -1.40
CA LYS A 99 -1.09 11.59 -1.42
C LYS A 99 -2.34 11.54 -0.54
N LEU A 100 -2.39 12.31 0.53
CA LEU A 100 -3.58 12.41 1.37
C LEU A 100 -4.70 13.15 0.63
N ASP A 101 -4.36 14.23 -0.08
CA ASP A 101 -5.32 14.97 -0.91
C ASP A 101 -5.84 14.07 -2.04
N ALA A 102 -4.95 13.34 -2.72
CA ALA A 102 -5.33 12.36 -3.72
C ALA A 102 -6.24 11.24 -3.16
N LEU A 103 -6.00 10.79 -1.94
CA LEU A 103 -6.86 9.81 -1.28
C LEU A 103 -8.25 10.37 -0.99
N GLU A 104 -8.36 11.64 -0.56
CA GLU A 104 -9.64 12.31 -0.40
C GLU A 104 -10.41 12.37 -1.73
N ASP A 105 -9.78 12.80 -2.82
CA ASP A 105 -10.38 12.84 -4.15
C ASP A 105 -10.91 11.47 -4.58
N ILE A 106 -10.15 10.41 -4.33
CA ILE A 106 -10.57 9.03 -4.64
C ILE A 106 -11.78 8.63 -3.80
N ILE A 107 -11.80 8.95 -2.49
CA ILE A 107 -12.92 8.64 -1.60
C ILE A 107 -14.18 9.40 -2.04
N GLU A 108 -14.06 10.67 -2.37
CA GLU A 108 -15.18 11.47 -2.89
C GLU A 108 -15.70 10.91 -4.21
N SER A 109 -14.79 10.55 -5.13
CA SER A 109 -15.13 9.98 -6.43
C SER A 109 -15.81 8.61 -6.33
N ALA A 110 -15.55 7.87 -5.26
CA ALA A 110 -16.19 6.59 -5.00
C ALA A 110 -17.70 6.71 -4.68
N ASN A 111 -18.16 7.94 -4.36
CA ASN A 111 -19.57 8.25 -4.15
C ASN A 111 -20.29 7.28 -3.18
N GLY A 112 -19.67 7.04 -2.04
CA GLY A 112 -20.18 6.16 -0.98
C GLY A 112 -19.95 4.66 -1.20
N LYS A 113 -19.30 4.26 -2.29
CA LYS A 113 -18.86 2.85 -2.45
C LYS A 113 -17.72 2.55 -1.48
N PRO A 114 -17.71 1.36 -0.86
CA PRO A 114 -16.67 1.01 0.09
C PRO A 114 -15.30 0.90 -0.58
N LEU A 115 -14.29 1.44 0.10
CA LEU A 115 -12.89 1.43 -0.32
C LEU A 115 -12.01 0.72 0.70
N LEU A 116 -11.17 -0.21 0.23
CA LEU A 116 -10.11 -0.80 1.01
C LEU A 116 -8.80 -0.03 0.73
N VAL A 117 -8.21 0.60 1.75
CA VAL A 117 -6.98 1.38 1.61
C VAL A 117 -5.83 0.59 2.22
N ALA A 118 -4.89 0.17 1.38
CA ALA A 118 -3.69 -0.52 1.79
C ALA A 118 -2.57 0.48 2.07
N TYR A 119 -2.03 0.46 3.29
CA TYR A 119 -0.91 1.30 3.72
C TYR A 119 0.31 0.43 4.03
N TRP A 120 1.52 1.03 4.02
CA TRP A 120 2.74 0.27 4.29
C TRP A 120 3.46 0.71 5.56
N TYR A 121 3.64 2.01 5.79
CA TYR A 121 4.31 2.54 6.96
C TYR A 121 3.34 2.89 8.08
N GLN A 122 3.83 2.88 9.33
CA GLN A 122 3.01 3.29 10.47
C GLN A 122 2.61 4.77 10.37
N HIS A 123 3.51 5.63 9.88
CA HIS A 123 3.18 7.04 9.64
C HIS A 123 2.09 7.23 8.55
N ASP A 124 2.00 6.32 7.55
CA ASP A 124 0.90 6.35 6.58
C ASP A 124 -0.43 6.17 7.29
N LEU A 125 -0.52 5.12 8.13
CA LEU A 125 -1.73 4.83 8.91
C LEU A 125 -2.15 6.01 9.76
N GLU A 126 -1.23 6.57 10.54
CA GLU A 126 -1.52 7.67 11.47
C GLU A 126 -1.98 8.93 10.74
N ARG A 127 -1.33 9.29 9.63
CA ARG A 127 -1.68 10.44 8.80
C ARG A 127 -3.02 10.24 8.09
N ILE A 128 -3.28 9.06 7.54
CA ILE A 128 -4.57 8.72 6.93
C ILE A 128 -5.69 8.80 7.98
N MET A 129 -5.52 8.17 9.14
CA MET A 129 -6.52 8.19 10.20
C MET A 129 -6.82 9.61 10.68
N LYS A 130 -5.78 10.43 10.87
CA LYS A 130 -5.92 11.85 11.24
C LYS A 130 -6.74 12.60 10.19
N ARG A 131 -6.39 12.48 8.90
CA ARG A 131 -7.06 13.14 7.80
C ARG A 131 -8.53 12.72 7.69
N LEU A 132 -8.83 11.43 7.77
CA LEU A 132 -10.20 10.93 7.72
C LEU A 132 -11.04 11.42 8.91
N HIS A 133 -10.42 11.50 10.10
CA HIS A 133 -11.09 12.05 11.28
C HIS A 133 -11.40 13.55 11.12
N GLU A 134 -10.45 14.35 10.65
CA GLU A 134 -10.62 15.79 10.41
C GLU A 134 -11.72 16.08 9.36
N ARG A 135 -11.85 15.19 8.37
CA ARG A 135 -12.90 15.27 7.34
C ARG A 135 -14.22 14.62 7.72
N HIS A 136 -14.33 14.08 8.94
CA HIS A 136 -15.53 13.36 9.42
C HIS A 136 -15.92 12.17 8.51
N ILE A 137 -14.94 11.54 7.85
CA ILE A 137 -15.15 10.35 7.03
C ILE A 137 -15.07 9.12 7.94
N PRO A 138 -16.14 8.30 8.03
CA PRO A 138 -16.12 7.08 8.85
C PRO A 138 -15.13 6.06 8.27
N PHE A 139 -14.31 5.49 9.14
CA PHE A 139 -13.34 4.47 8.75
C PHE A 139 -13.14 3.42 9.85
N SER A 140 -12.52 2.31 9.50
CA SER A 140 -12.09 1.32 10.47
C SER A 140 -10.82 0.60 9.99
N LYS A 141 -9.97 0.22 10.93
CA LYS A 141 -8.81 -0.64 10.68
C LYS A 141 -9.26 -2.11 10.69
N LEU A 142 -8.82 -2.89 9.71
CA LEU A 142 -9.15 -4.32 9.62
C LEU A 142 -8.09 -5.18 10.33
N ASP A 143 -8.00 -5.05 11.63
CA ASP A 143 -7.06 -5.77 12.49
C ASP A 143 -7.75 -6.73 13.49
N LYS A 144 -9.10 -6.78 13.50
CA LYS A 144 -9.90 -7.60 14.40
C LYS A 144 -11.03 -8.30 13.65
N ALA A 145 -11.42 -9.46 14.13
CA ALA A 145 -12.54 -10.22 13.56
C ALA A 145 -13.85 -9.41 13.47
N ASP A 146 -14.11 -8.53 14.44
CA ASP A 146 -15.29 -7.68 14.44
C ASP A 146 -15.25 -6.64 13.31
N SER A 147 -14.12 -5.97 13.09
CA SER A 147 -13.98 -4.99 12.00
C SER A 147 -14.08 -5.67 10.62
N ILE A 148 -13.56 -6.89 10.46
CA ILE A 148 -13.70 -7.68 9.23
C ILE A 148 -15.17 -8.05 8.98
N ARG A 149 -15.90 -8.48 10.02
CA ARG A 149 -17.33 -8.77 9.93
C ARG A 149 -18.12 -7.54 9.51
N ARG A 150 -17.88 -6.39 10.15
CA ARG A 150 -18.54 -5.12 9.83
C ARG A 150 -18.23 -4.63 8.41
N TRP A 151 -16.98 -4.81 7.97
CA TRP A 151 -16.61 -4.56 6.57
C TRP A 151 -17.44 -5.41 5.61
N ASN A 152 -17.49 -6.71 5.84
CA ASN A 152 -18.24 -7.63 4.99
C ASN A 152 -19.76 -7.40 5.02
N ASN A 153 -20.27 -6.78 6.07
CA ASN A 153 -21.67 -6.34 6.17
C ASN A 153 -21.94 -4.99 5.47
N GLY A 154 -20.91 -4.33 4.91
CA GLY A 154 -21.05 -3.01 4.29
C GLY A 154 -21.21 -1.85 5.26
N GLU A 155 -20.84 -2.03 6.54
CA GLU A 155 -20.97 -1.01 7.59
C GLU A 155 -19.81 -0.02 7.63
N ILE A 156 -18.71 -0.32 6.92
CA ILE A 156 -17.48 0.47 6.92
C ILE A 156 -17.24 1.04 5.52
N PRO A 157 -17.35 2.36 5.31
CA PRO A 157 -17.11 2.95 3.99
C PRO A 157 -15.64 3.00 3.59
N VAL A 158 -14.73 3.22 4.55
CA VAL A 158 -13.28 3.22 4.31
C VAL A 158 -12.60 2.27 5.28
N ALA A 159 -12.03 1.19 4.76
CA ALA A 159 -11.30 0.22 5.56
C ALA A 159 -9.79 0.38 5.35
N LEU A 160 -9.02 0.36 6.44
CA LEU A 160 -7.56 0.47 6.40
C LEU A 160 -6.93 -0.90 6.69
N ILE A 161 -6.01 -1.35 5.82
CA ILE A 161 -5.36 -2.65 5.95
C ILE A 161 -3.86 -2.54 5.71
N HIS A 162 -3.08 -3.28 6.52
CA HIS A 162 -1.67 -3.52 6.23
C HIS A 162 -1.54 -4.84 5.46
N PRO A 163 -0.86 -4.88 4.30
CA PRO A 163 -0.77 -6.08 3.46
C PRO A 163 -0.27 -7.34 4.19
N ALA A 164 0.67 -7.18 5.13
CA ALA A 164 1.12 -8.32 5.94
C ALA A 164 0.03 -8.94 6.83
N SER A 165 -1.00 -8.16 7.19
CA SER A 165 -2.15 -8.68 7.95
C SER A 165 -3.16 -9.39 7.04
N ALA A 166 -3.22 -9.02 5.75
CA ALA A 166 -4.07 -9.65 4.74
C ALA A 166 -3.56 -11.02 4.31
N GLY A 167 -2.24 -11.25 4.37
CA GLY A 167 -1.58 -12.51 3.99
C GLY A 167 -2.01 -13.74 4.81
N HIS A 168 -2.88 -13.60 5.77
CA HIS A 168 -3.47 -14.70 6.56
C HIS A 168 -4.82 -15.21 6.01
N GLY A 169 -5.14 -14.95 4.73
CA GLY A 169 -6.33 -15.49 4.09
C GLY A 169 -7.63 -14.84 4.56
N LEU A 170 -7.63 -13.53 4.76
CA LEU A 170 -8.84 -12.78 5.09
C LEU A 170 -9.80 -12.79 3.90
N ASN A 171 -11.07 -13.14 4.15
CA ASN A 171 -12.12 -12.99 3.15
C ASN A 171 -12.73 -11.58 3.28
N LEU A 172 -12.34 -10.67 2.40
CA LEU A 172 -12.78 -9.27 2.38
C LEU A 172 -13.69 -8.94 1.18
N GLN A 173 -13.92 -9.89 0.31
CA GLN A 173 -14.57 -9.70 -1.01
C GLN A 173 -16.03 -9.24 -0.89
N THR A 174 -16.69 -9.54 0.21
CA THR A 174 -18.12 -9.19 0.39
C THR A 174 -18.31 -7.72 0.73
N GLY A 175 -17.33 -7.11 1.39
CA GLY A 175 -17.41 -5.73 1.87
C GLY A 175 -17.16 -4.67 0.78
N GLY A 176 -16.40 -5.01 -0.26
CA GLY A 176 -16.09 -4.09 -1.36
C GLY A 176 -15.24 -4.73 -2.45
N ASN A 177 -15.13 -4.04 -3.57
CA ASN A 177 -14.41 -4.50 -4.75
C ASN A 177 -13.33 -3.50 -5.26
N THR A 178 -13.03 -2.50 -4.47
CA THR A 178 -12.07 -1.46 -4.83
C THR A 178 -10.98 -1.37 -3.76
N ILE A 179 -9.73 -1.54 -4.18
CA ILE A 179 -8.56 -1.33 -3.32
C ILE A 179 -7.75 -0.13 -3.81
N VAL A 180 -7.33 0.70 -2.86
CA VAL A 180 -6.43 1.83 -3.08
C VAL A 180 -5.09 1.53 -2.41
N TRP A 181 -4.04 1.44 -3.17
CA TRP A 181 -2.69 1.30 -2.65
C TRP A 181 -2.11 2.67 -2.33
N PHE A 182 -2.19 3.08 -1.09
CA PHE A 182 -1.55 4.32 -0.62
C PHE A 182 -0.02 4.17 -0.56
N GLY A 183 0.46 3.02 -0.12
CA GLY A 183 1.87 2.63 -0.16
C GLY A 183 2.00 1.20 -0.69
N LEU A 184 2.90 0.99 -1.66
CA LEU A 184 3.15 -0.34 -2.21
C LEU A 184 4.07 -1.15 -1.30
N THR A 185 3.81 -2.45 -1.20
CA THR A 185 4.72 -3.42 -0.58
C THR A 185 5.83 -3.82 -1.57
N TRP A 186 7.02 -4.13 -1.06
CA TRP A 186 8.11 -4.73 -1.82
C TRP A 186 7.91 -6.23 -2.10
N SER A 187 6.93 -6.86 -1.46
CA SER A 187 6.62 -8.28 -1.62
C SER A 187 5.51 -8.46 -2.65
N LEU A 188 5.85 -9.07 -3.78
CA LEU A 188 4.86 -9.45 -4.79
C LEU A 188 3.82 -10.43 -4.22
N GLU A 189 4.24 -11.28 -3.28
CA GLU A 189 3.34 -12.21 -2.60
C GLU A 189 2.27 -11.46 -1.80
N LEU A 190 2.67 -10.52 -0.93
CA LEU A 190 1.74 -9.70 -0.17
C LEU A 190 0.83 -8.85 -1.07
N TYR A 191 1.39 -8.31 -2.15
CA TYR A 191 0.59 -7.57 -3.14
C TYR A 191 -0.49 -8.44 -3.78
N SER A 192 -0.17 -9.70 -4.09
CA SER A 192 -1.10 -10.62 -4.76
C SER A 192 -2.12 -11.25 -3.81
N GLN A 193 -1.84 -11.27 -2.50
CA GLN A 193 -2.71 -11.83 -1.46
C GLN A 193 -3.67 -10.81 -0.84
N THR A 194 -3.38 -9.50 -0.99
CA THR A 194 -4.22 -8.41 -0.52
C THR A 194 -5.29 -8.07 -1.54
#